data_57a6aacdfe7f5e1310cc4dda5dda0682
#
_entry.id   57a6aacdfe7f5e1310cc4dda5dda0682
#
_cell.length_a   1.000
_cell.length_b   1.000
_cell.length_c   1.000
_cell.angle_alpha   90.00
_cell.angle_beta   90.00
_cell.angle_gamma   90.00
#
_symmetry.space_group_name_H-M   'P 1'
#
loop_
_entity.id
_entity.type
_entity.pdbx_description
1 polymer ?
#
loop_
_entity_poly.entity_id
_entity_poly.type
_entity_poly.pdbx_seq_one_letter_code
_entity_poly.pdbx_strand_id
1 'polypeptide(L)'
;MSCSSVGLITLDQALEHYSAVQTLPVVTLPLVQAHQHILAADVLSTVALPLFTQSAVDGYALRSEDLQAGITRFELVGEIRAGIEEHIEIQAGQTVRIFTGGKLPNSADTVARQEIITRGHKQATLTQALDKGADIRYQGEELSIGTTLAQQGQRLGSGLIAALSMAGVQHVELYRQPKIAVLITGDEVNTQLDNDSQVFDANAPMILTWLK
;
A
#
# COMPACT_ATOMS: atom_id res chain seq x y z
N MET A 1 -5.87 -45.02 -40.76
CA MET A 1 -4.66 -45.32 -39.99
C MET A 1 -5.09 -45.30 -38.52
N SER A 2 -5.07 -46.44 -37.83
CA SER A 2 -5.37 -46.55 -36.43
C SER A 2 -4.18 -45.98 -35.64
N CYS A 3 -4.30 -44.81 -35.02
CA CYS A 3 -3.35 -44.36 -34.03
C CYS A 3 -3.36 -45.36 -32.87
N SER A 4 -2.29 -46.16 -32.75
CA SER A 4 -2.09 -47.03 -31.60
C SER A 4 -1.96 -46.11 -30.37
N SER A 5 -2.82 -46.30 -29.35
CA SER A 5 -2.85 -45.58 -28.10
C SER A 5 -1.66 -45.88 -27.14
N VAL A 6 -0.61 -46.52 -27.67
CA VAL A 6 0.59 -46.86 -26.92
C VAL A 6 1.41 -45.60 -26.71
N GLY A 7 1.47 -45.10 -25.48
CA GLY A 7 2.27 -43.92 -25.09
C GLY A 7 1.46 -42.64 -24.84
N LEU A 8 0.14 -42.64 -25.03
CA LEU A 8 -0.70 -41.51 -24.65
C LEU A 8 -1.09 -41.61 -23.16
N ILE A 9 -0.94 -40.52 -22.46
CA ILE A 9 -1.37 -40.39 -21.05
C ILE A 9 -2.63 -39.53 -21.02
N THR A 10 -3.47 -39.75 -20.00
CA THR A 10 -4.66 -38.90 -19.75
C THR A 10 -4.22 -37.52 -19.22
N LEU A 11 -5.14 -36.54 -19.31
CA LEU A 11 -4.90 -35.22 -18.71
C LEU A 11 -4.59 -35.34 -17.22
N ASP A 12 -5.33 -36.18 -16.48
CA ASP A 12 -5.13 -36.37 -15.04
C ASP A 12 -3.73 -36.94 -14.75
N GLN A 13 -3.28 -37.95 -15.52
CA GLN A 13 -1.93 -38.50 -15.40
C GLN A 13 -0.85 -37.44 -15.73
N ALA A 14 -1.09 -36.57 -16.71
CA ALA A 14 -0.19 -35.46 -17.01
C ALA A 14 -0.14 -34.46 -15.84
N LEU A 15 -1.28 -34.10 -15.27
CA LEU A 15 -1.36 -33.18 -14.13
C LEU A 15 -0.71 -33.74 -12.85
N GLU A 16 -0.81 -35.06 -12.62
CA GLU A 16 -0.10 -35.70 -11.50
C GLU A 16 1.42 -35.50 -11.54
N HIS A 17 2.02 -35.52 -12.74
CA HIS A 17 3.44 -35.23 -12.89
C HIS A 17 3.82 -33.80 -12.46
N TYR A 18 2.93 -32.84 -12.57
CA TYR A 18 3.15 -31.44 -12.16
C TYR A 18 2.88 -31.22 -10.68
N SER A 19 2.10 -32.07 -9.99
CA SER A 19 1.85 -31.94 -8.56
C SER A 19 3.10 -32.13 -7.70
N ALA A 20 4.12 -32.79 -8.22
CA ALA A 20 5.42 -33.04 -7.57
C ALA A 20 6.49 -31.96 -7.90
N VAL A 21 6.13 -30.91 -8.67
CA VAL A 21 7.09 -29.85 -9.00
C VAL A 21 7.44 -29.06 -7.75
N GLN A 22 8.75 -28.99 -7.45
CA GLN A 22 9.24 -28.21 -6.32
C GLN A 22 9.04 -26.71 -6.58
N THR A 23 8.77 -25.97 -5.51
CA THR A 23 8.73 -24.51 -5.55
C THR A 23 10.08 -23.95 -5.96
N LEU A 24 10.07 -22.90 -6.76
CA LEU A 24 11.29 -22.23 -7.17
C LEU A 24 11.99 -21.55 -5.99
N PRO A 25 13.32 -21.36 -6.05
CA PRO A 25 14.07 -20.69 -4.99
C PRO A 25 13.49 -19.32 -4.66
N VAL A 26 13.59 -18.95 -3.39
CA VAL A 26 13.21 -17.63 -2.89
C VAL A 26 14.30 -16.62 -3.23
N VAL A 27 13.89 -15.42 -3.61
CA VAL A 27 14.75 -14.26 -3.86
C VAL A 27 14.16 -13.04 -3.16
N THR A 28 15.02 -12.18 -2.64
CA THR A 28 14.59 -10.89 -2.07
C THR A 28 14.78 -9.80 -3.11
N LEU A 29 13.71 -9.08 -3.45
CA LEU A 29 13.76 -7.97 -4.39
C LEU A 29 13.25 -6.67 -3.74
N PRO A 30 13.74 -5.51 -4.23
CA PRO A 30 13.09 -4.23 -3.93
C PRO A 30 11.61 -4.26 -4.33
N LEU A 31 10.73 -3.70 -3.49
CA LEU A 31 9.29 -3.71 -3.71
C LEU A 31 8.88 -3.18 -5.11
N VAL A 32 9.58 -2.17 -5.61
CA VAL A 32 9.33 -1.58 -6.94
C VAL A 32 9.59 -2.56 -8.10
N GLN A 33 10.34 -3.63 -7.88
CA GLN A 33 10.64 -4.68 -8.86
C GLN A 33 9.75 -5.91 -8.70
N ALA A 34 8.87 -5.92 -7.69
CA ALA A 34 8.10 -7.10 -7.30
C ALA A 34 6.78 -7.27 -8.08
N HIS A 35 6.45 -6.37 -9.00
CA HIS A 35 5.19 -6.44 -9.76
C HIS A 35 5.03 -7.77 -10.50
N GLN A 36 3.85 -8.38 -10.36
CA GLN A 36 3.49 -9.70 -10.94
C GLN A 36 4.26 -10.91 -10.37
N HIS A 37 5.13 -10.72 -9.36
CA HIS A 37 5.75 -11.84 -8.64
C HIS A 37 4.82 -12.42 -7.58
N ILE A 38 5.12 -13.64 -7.14
CA ILE A 38 4.40 -14.36 -6.08
C ILE A 38 5.21 -14.27 -4.77
N LEU A 39 4.55 -13.86 -3.69
CA LEU A 39 5.15 -13.81 -2.37
C LEU A 39 5.56 -15.19 -1.88
N ALA A 40 6.77 -15.29 -1.35
CA ALA A 40 7.32 -16.50 -0.74
C ALA A 40 7.11 -16.56 0.78
N ALA A 41 6.71 -15.45 1.40
CA ALA A 41 6.40 -15.33 2.82
C ALA A 41 5.31 -14.28 3.05
N ASP A 42 4.65 -14.37 4.22
CA ASP A 42 3.73 -13.34 4.68
C ASP A 42 4.48 -12.02 4.93
N VAL A 43 3.84 -10.91 4.59
CA VAL A 43 4.36 -9.56 4.88
C VAL A 43 3.55 -8.97 6.02
N LEU A 44 4.21 -8.72 7.14
CA LEU A 44 3.60 -8.12 8.31
C LEU A 44 3.96 -6.63 8.39
N SER A 45 3.04 -5.82 8.90
CA SER A 45 3.33 -4.42 9.15
C SER A 45 4.35 -4.25 10.28
N THR A 46 5.40 -3.48 10.02
CA THR A 46 6.38 -3.06 11.02
C THR A 46 6.08 -1.67 11.59
N VAL A 47 5.07 -1.00 11.07
CA VAL A 47 4.65 0.34 11.46
C VAL A 47 3.16 0.38 11.79
N ALA A 48 2.77 1.35 12.60
CA ALA A 48 1.38 1.72 12.80
C ALA A 48 1.01 2.83 11.80
N LEU A 49 -0.23 2.87 11.30
CA LEU A 49 -0.73 3.95 10.44
C LEU A 49 -2.01 4.56 11.03
N PRO A 50 -2.11 5.90 11.11
CA PRO A 50 -1.02 6.87 10.91
C PRO A 50 0.18 6.63 11.83
N LEU A 51 1.37 7.08 11.40
CA LEU A 51 2.63 6.90 12.16
C LEU A 51 2.63 7.63 13.51
N PHE A 52 1.83 8.68 13.64
CA PHE A 52 1.65 9.51 14.84
C PHE A 52 0.24 10.09 14.84
N THR A 53 -0.22 10.52 16.01
CA THR A 53 -1.49 11.26 16.14
C THR A 53 -1.38 12.59 15.40
N GLN A 54 -2.33 12.86 14.50
CA GLN A 54 -2.28 13.99 13.57
C GLN A 54 -3.63 14.66 13.38
N SER A 55 -3.63 15.87 12.84
CA SER A 55 -4.85 16.55 12.45
C SER A 55 -5.50 15.91 11.22
N ALA A 56 -6.81 15.70 11.26
CA ALA A 56 -7.60 15.25 10.12
C ALA A 56 -7.96 16.39 9.15
N VAL A 57 -7.83 17.64 9.56
CA VAL A 57 -8.28 18.83 8.84
C VAL A 57 -7.29 19.98 9.01
N ASP A 58 -7.45 21.02 8.21
CA ASP A 58 -6.82 22.32 8.48
C ASP A 58 -7.58 23.03 9.60
N GLY A 59 -6.86 23.38 10.66
CA GLY A 59 -7.52 23.90 11.84
C GLY A 59 -6.57 24.44 12.90
N TYR A 60 -7.00 24.31 14.16
CA TYR A 60 -6.30 24.81 15.34
C TYR A 60 -6.31 23.74 16.42
N ALA A 61 -5.13 23.35 16.89
CA ALA A 61 -4.99 22.39 17.97
C ALA A 61 -5.30 23.03 19.31
N LEU A 62 -6.12 22.38 20.12
CA LEU A 62 -6.66 22.86 21.38
C LEU A 62 -6.52 21.80 22.47
N ARG A 63 -6.59 22.27 23.72
CA ARG A 63 -6.75 21.44 24.91
C ARG A 63 -8.24 21.38 25.25
N SER A 64 -8.79 20.18 25.33
CA SER A 64 -10.21 20.01 25.72
C SER A 64 -10.53 20.55 27.14
N GLU A 65 -9.54 20.57 28.01
CA GLU A 65 -9.66 21.19 29.36
C GLU A 65 -10.02 22.68 29.29
N ASP A 66 -9.44 23.41 28.32
CA ASP A 66 -9.75 24.83 28.13
C ASP A 66 -11.20 25.02 27.65
N LEU A 67 -11.68 24.12 26.78
CA LEU A 67 -13.07 24.13 26.32
C LEU A 67 -14.05 23.86 27.48
N GLN A 68 -13.72 22.89 28.33
CA GLN A 68 -14.51 22.58 29.54
C GLN A 68 -14.53 23.75 30.54
N ALA A 69 -13.44 24.53 30.61
CA ALA A 69 -13.37 25.75 31.42
C ALA A 69 -14.11 26.95 30.77
N GLY A 70 -14.73 26.77 29.60
CA GLY A 70 -15.47 27.80 28.89
C GLY A 70 -14.60 28.80 28.12
N ILE A 71 -13.30 28.46 27.89
CA ILE A 71 -12.40 29.31 27.11
C ILE A 71 -12.74 29.13 25.62
N THR A 72 -13.08 30.23 24.96
CA THR A 72 -13.38 30.26 23.52
C THR A 72 -12.41 31.13 22.73
N ARG A 73 -11.57 31.93 23.41
CA ARG A 73 -10.58 32.79 22.79
C ARG A 73 -9.17 32.37 23.20
N PHE A 74 -8.34 32.10 22.24
CA PHE A 74 -7.01 31.52 22.39
C PHE A 74 -5.94 32.42 21.80
N GLU A 75 -4.77 32.47 22.44
CA GLU A 75 -3.56 33.07 21.86
C GLU A 75 -2.98 32.14 20.81
N LEU A 76 -2.72 32.63 19.60
CA LEU A 76 -2.06 31.89 18.53
C LEU A 76 -0.54 31.96 18.69
N VAL A 77 0.08 30.84 19.08
CA VAL A 77 1.51 30.77 19.41
C VAL A 77 2.39 30.21 18.29
N GLY A 78 1.81 29.65 17.22
CA GLY A 78 2.61 29.10 16.13
C GLY A 78 1.77 28.43 15.06
N GLU A 79 2.47 27.70 14.18
CA GLU A 79 1.88 26.94 13.08
C GLU A 79 2.62 25.60 12.91
N ILE A 80 1.89 24.50 12.70
CA ILE A 80 2.42 23.16 12.47
C ILE A 80 1.98 22.68 11.08
N ARG A 81 2.95 22.33 10.24
CA ARG A 81 2.73 21.81 8.90
C ARG A 81 3.05 20.33 8.82
N ALA A 82 2.37 19.61 7.93
CA ALA A 82 2.72 18.23 7.64
C ALA A 82 4.16 18.11 7.10
N GLY A 83 4.88 17.09 7.57
CA GLY A 83 6.24 16.80 7.13
C GLY A 83 7.34 17.71 7.71
N ILE A 84 6.96 18.67 8.57
CA ILE A 84 7.92 19.53 9.27
C ILE A 84 7.89 19.14 10.76
N GLU A 85 9.06 18.86 11.32
CA GLU A 85 9.17 18.56 12.75
C GLU A 85 9.26 19.87 13.53
N GLU A 86 8.16 20.23 14.21
CA GLU A 86 8.10 21.37 15.11
C GLU A 86 7.70 20.90 16.50
N HIS A 87 8.43 21.34 17.53
CA HIS A 87 8.17 21.02 18.91
C HIS A 87 7.47 22.20 19.59
N ILE A 88 6.22 22.43 19.19
CA ILE A 88 5.37 23.46 19.82
C ILE A 88 4.45 22.76 20.82
N GLU A 89 4.54 23.15 22.10
CA GLU A 89 3.61 22.77 23.14
C GLU A 89 2.73 23.97 23.48
N ILE A 90 1.42 23.72 23.66
CA ILE A 90 0.45 24.76 24.00
C ILE A 90 0.13 24.75 25.50
N GLN A 91 -0.02 25.91 26.09
CA GLN A 91 -0.45 26.12 27.46
C GLN A 91 -1.94 26.46 27.51
N ALA A 92 -2.49 26.58 28.74
CA ALA A 92 -3.89 26.99 28.92
C ALA A 92 -4.17 28.34 28.22
N GLY A 93 -5.26 28.39 27.46
CA GLY A 93 -5.65 29.55 26.66
C GLY A 93 -4.83 29.79 25.41
N GLN A 94 -3.93 28.86 25.01
CA GLN A 94 -3.15 28.92 23.79
C GLN A 94 -3.63 27.94 22.73
N THR A 95 -3.34 28.23 21.49
CA THR A 95 -3.58 27.37 20.31
C THR A 95 -2.46 27.49 19.31
N VAL A 96 -2.28 26.48 18.50
CA VAL A 96 -1.39 26.48 17.33
C VAL A 96 -2.21 26.16 16.09
N ARG A 97 -1.96 26.89 15.01
CA ARG A 97 -2.53 26.51 13.70
C ARG A 97 -1.93 25.19 13.24
N ILE A 98 -2.76 24.26 12.83
CA ILE A 98 -2.32 22.95 12.37
C ILE A 98 -2.95 22.63 11.02
N PHE A 99 -2.18 22.04 10.11
CA PHE A 99 -2.66 21.60 8.81
C PHE A 99 -2.92 20.09 8.82
N THR A 100 -3.76 19.64 7.91
CA THR A 100 -4.05 18.23 7.67
C THR A 100 -2.77 17.40 7.60
N GLY A 101 -2.67 16.32 8.36
CA GLY A 101 -1.48 15.50 8.46
C GLY A 101 -0.37 16.07 9.36
N GLY A 102 -0.55 17.26 9.94
CA GLY A 102 0.38 17.81 10.94
C GLY A 102 0.34 17.01 12.24
N LYS A 103 1.51 16.73 12.83
CA LYS A 103 1.62 16.03 14.11
C LYS A 103 1.02 16.86 15.23
N LEU A 104 0.07 16.27 15.96
CA LEU A 104 -0.58 16.94 17.08
C LEU A 104 0.42 17.13 18.24
N PRO A 105 0.51 18.34 18.87
CA PRO A 105 1.28 18.53 20.10
C PRO A 105 0.78 17.59 21.20
N ASN A 106 1.69 17.11 22.06
CA ASN A 106 1.30 16.23 23.16
C ASN A 106 0.36 16.92 24.17
N SER A 107 0.44 18.25 24.25
CA SER A 107 -0.43 19.09 25.07
C SER A 107 -1.83 19.32 24.50
N ALA A 108 -2.09 18.92 23.25
CA ALA A 108 -3.39 19.06 22.57
C ALA A 108 -4.08 17.70 22.43
N ASP A 109 -5.40 17.72 22.50
CA ASP A 109 -6.24 16.52 22.38
C ASP A 109 -7.52 16.77 21.57
N THR A 110 -7.59 17.89 20.86
CA THR A 110 -8.74 18.29 20.05
C THR A 110 -8.28 19.24 18.94
N VAL A 111 -8.87 19.14 17.76
CA VAL A 111 -8.65 20.09 16.67
C VAL A 111 -9.95 20.77 16.28
N ALA A 112 -9.96 22.09 16.30
CA ALA A 112 -11.06 22.89 15.76
C ALA A 112 -10.76 23.21 14.30
N ARG A 113 -11.61 22.74 13.38
CA ARG A 113 -11.46 23.06 11.94
C ARG A 113 -11.53 24.57 11.71
N GLN A 114 -10.83 25.05 10.72
CA GLN A 114 -10.70 26.48 10.46
C GLN A 114 -12.04 27.20 10.22
N GLU A 115 -13.08 26.49 9.74
CA GLU A 115 -14.42 27.02 9.43
C GLU A 115 -15.18 27.48 10.67
N ILE A 116 -14.84 26.94 11.85
CA ILE A 116 -15.46 27.32 13.14
C ILE A 116 -14.54 28.23 13.98
N ILE A 117 -13.49 28.78 13.38
CA ILE A 117 -12.55 29.69 14.03
C ILE A 117 -12.59 31.05 13.34
N THR A 118 -12.80 32.10 14.14
CA THR A 118 -12.56 33.49 13.69
C THR A 118 -11.11 33.85 14.04
N ARG A 119 -10.29 34.07 13.01
CA ARG A 119 -8.86 34.42 13.16
C ARG A 119 -8.66 35.91 13.29
N GLY A 120 -7.95 36.35 14.35
CA GLY A 120 -7.36 37.69 14.50
C GLY A 120 -5.85 37.67 14.23
N HIS A 121 -5.16 38.78 14.52
CA HIS A 121 -3.73 38.92 14.27
C HIS A 121 -2.88 37.91 15.07
N LYS A 122 -3.13 37.74 16.36
CA LYS A 122 -2.49 36.78 17.27
C LYS A 122 -3.50 36.00 18.11
N GLN A 123 -4.72 35.90 17.64
CA GLN A 123 -5.79 35.27 18.39
C GLN A 123 -6.64 34.41 17.45
N ALA A 124 -7.20 33.34 18.01
CA ALA A 124 -8.19 32.50 17.38
C ALA A 124 -9.40 32.40 18.32
N THR A 125 -10.60 32.62 17.80
CA THR A 125 -11.85 32.55 18.59
C THR A 125 -12.71 31.43 18.05
N LEU A 126 -13.04 30.46 18.89
CA LEU A 126 -13.96 29.38 18.59
C LEU A 126 -15.40 29.88 18.55
N THR A 127 -16.14 29.59 17.48
CA THR A 127 -17.48 30.08 17.23
C THR A 127 -18.57 29.02 17.48
N GLN A 128 -18.18 27.74 17.63
CA GLN A 128 -19.10 26.62 17.84
C GLN A 128 -18.55 25.69 18.93
N ALA A 129 -19.43 24.98 19.63
CA ALA A 129 -19.03 23.96 20.59
C ALA A 129 -18.26 22.82 19.87
N LEU A 130 -17.31 22.23 20.57
CA LEU A 130 -16.44 21.20 20.03
C LEU A 130 -16.22 20.12 21.10
N ASP A 131 -16.33 18.86 20.70
CA ASP A 131 -16.10 17.72 21.55
C ASP A 131 -14.61 17.37 21.64
N LYS A 132 -14.19 16.78 22.77
CA LYS A 132 -12.86 16.22 22.92
C LYS A 132 -12.59 15.16 21.84
N GLY A 133 -11.40 15.19 21.23
CA GLY A 133 -10.98 14.25 20.21
C GLY A 133 -11.51 14.58 18.82
N ALA A 134 -12.23 15.70 18.63
CA ALA A 134 -12.72 16.10 17.32
C ALA A 134 -11.56 16.33 16.34
N ASP A 135 -11.79 15.94 15.08
CA ASP A 135 -10.90 16.13 13.93
C ASP A 135 -9.44 15.63 14.13
N ILE A 136 -9.27 14.56 14.91
CA ILE A 136 -7.98 13.89 15.15
C ILE A 136 -7.95 12.52 14.47
N ARG A 137 -6.81 12.19 13.88
CA ARG A 137 -6.45 10.86 13.44
C ARG A 137 -5.44 10.26 14.42
N TYR A 138 -5.83 9.22 15.13
CA TYR A 138 -4.98 8.62 16.15
C TYR A 138 -3.92 7.71 15.55
N GLN A 139 -2.73 7.69 16.17
CA GLN A 139 -1.68 6.74 15.76
C GLN A 139 -2.22 5.31 15.77
N GLY A 140 -2.02 4.60 14.66
CA GLY A 140 -2.38 3.19 14.54
C GLY A 140 -3.86 2.87 14.33
N GLU A 141 -4.72 3.87 14.16
CA GLU A 141 -6.16 3.62 13.99
C GLU A 141 -6.52 2.90 12.68
N GLU A 142 -5.69 3.02 11.64
CA GLU A 142 -5.88 2.34 10.36
C GLU A 142 -5.15 1.00 10.29
N LEU A 143 -3.94 0.93 10.84
CA LEU A 143 -3.07 -0.23 10.76
C LEU A 143 -2.22 -0.35 12.02
N SER A 144 -2.26 -1.51 12.66
CA SER A 144 -1.42 -1.83 13.82
C SER A 144 -0.18 -2.60 13.41
N ILE A 145 0.91 -2.46 14.17
CA ILE A 145 2.13 -3.28 14.03
C ILE A 145 1.76 -4.76 14.15
N GLY A 146 2.33 -5.61 13.29
CA GLY A 146 2.08 -7.05 13.26
C GLY A 146 0.85 -7.48 12.45
N THR A 147 0.08 -6.53 11.91
CA THR A 147 -1.03 -6.86 11.00
C THR A 147 -0.48 -7.46 9.70
N THR A 148 -1.07 -8.57 9.25
CA THR A 148 -0.72 -9.19 7.96
C THR A 148 -1.20 -8.30 6.82
N LEU A 149 -0.26 -7.80 6.04
CA LEU A 149 -0.51 -6.94 4.86
C LEU A 149 -0.72 -7.74 3.59
N ALA A 150 0.00 -8.85 3.47
CA ALA A 150 -0.08 -9.76 2.34
C ALA A 150 0.34 -11.16 2.76
N GLN A 151 -0.18 -12.19 2.10
CA GLN A 151 0.07 -13.59 2.43
C GLN A 151 0.98 -14.27 1.42
N GLN A 152 1.72 -15.29 1.87
CA GLN A 152 2.47 -16.21 1.02
C GLN A 152 1.57 -16.76 -0.10
N GLY A 153 2.11 -16.87 -1.32
CA GLY A 153 1.39 -17.32 -2.51
C GLY A 153 0.57 -16.25 -3.21
N GLN A 154 0.45 -15.07 -2.63
CA GLN A 154 -0.27 -13.95 -3.23
C GLN A 154 0.55 -13.28 -4.33
N ARG A 155 -0.10 -12.94 -5.46
CA ARG A 155 0.51 -12.18 -6.57
C ARG A 155 0.51 -10.69 -6.25
N LEU A 156 1.63 -10.02 -6.46
CA LEU A 156 1.80 -8.61 -6.22
C LEU A 156 1.30 -7.76 -7.41
N GLY A 157 0.08 -7.24 -7.29
CA GLY A 157 -0.44 -6.22 -8.18
C GLY A 157 -0.06 -4.80 -7.73
N SER A 158 -0.29 -3.80 -8.58
CA SER A 158 0.04 -2.40 -8.31
C SER A 158 -0.61 -1.84 -7.03
N GLY A 159 -1.87 -2.18 -6.76
CA GLY A 159 -2.56 -1.75 -5.54
C GLY A 159 -1.92 -2.30 -4.27
N LEU A 160 -1.54 -3.59 -4.27
CA LEU A 160 -0.86 -4.20 -3.12
C LEU A 160 0.54 -3.61 -2.93
N ILE A 161 1.29 -3.36 -4.01
CA ILE A 161 2.59 -2.68 -3.96
C ILE A 161 2.45 -1.29 -3.32
N ALA A 162 1.41 -0.52 -3.70
CA ALA A 162 1.15 0.79 -3.10
C ALA A 162 0.85 0.68 -1.59
N ALA A 163 0.01 -0.28 -1.18
CA ALA A 163 -0.32 -0.51 0.23
C ALA A 163 0.92 -0.92 1.05
N LEU A 164 1.74 -1.85 0.54
CA LEU A 164 2.99 -2.25 1.17
C LEU A 164 3.99 -1.10 1.27
N SER A 165 4.10 -0.28 0.22
CA SER A 165 4.96 0.91 0.23
C SER A 165 4.51 1.94 1.28
N MET A 166 3.20 2.17 1.41
CA MET A 166 2.63 3.06 2.42
C MET A 166 2.91 2.56 3.85
N ALA A 167 2.97 1.25 4.04
CA ALA A 167 3.36 0.61 5.30
C ALA A 167 4.90 0.51 5.51
N GLY A 168 5.70 1.19 4.67
CA GLY A 168 7.15 1.27 4.81
C GLY A 168 7.92 0.04 4.32
N VAL A 169 7.27 -0.93 3.65
CA VAL A 169 7.92 -2.12 3.10
C VAL A 169 8.79 -1.74 1.91
N GLN A 170 10.09 -2.02 1.99
CA GLN A 170 11.05 -1.71 0.93
C GLN A 170 11.46 -2.93 0.11
N HIS A 171 11.49 -4.12 0.73
CA HIS A 171 11.90 -5.38 0.12
C HIS A 171 10.90 -6.47 0.49
N VAL A 172 10.74 -7.43 -0.40
CA VAL A 172 9.86 -8.59 -0.21
C VAL A 172 10.55 -9.88 -0.66
N GLU A 173 10.19 -10.98 -0.01
CA GLU A 173 10.62 -12.32 -0.39
C GLU A 173 9.65 -12.90 -1.42
N LEU A 174 10.17 -13.33 -2.55
CA LEU A 174 9.42 -13.76 -3.71
C LEU A 174 9.90 -15.10 -4.20
N TYR A 175 9.02 -15.92 -4.74
CA TYR A 175 9.44 -17.05 -5.57
C TYR A 175 10.05 -16.51 -6.87
N ARG A 176 11.23 -17.04 -7.24
CA ARG A 176 11.86 -16.71 -8.51
C ARG A 176 10.93 -17.09 -9.68
N GLN A 177 10.81 -16.24 -10.66
CA GLN A 177 10.06 -16.56 -11.87
C GLN A 177 10.74 -17.70 -12.65
N PRO A 178 9.97 -18.67 -13.21
CA PRO A 178 10.52 -19.72 -14.03
C PRO A 178 11.11 -19.16 -15.34
N LYS A 179 12.15 -19.82 -15.84
CA LYS A 179 12.60 -19.61 -17.22
C LYS A 179 11.91 -20.65 -18.09
N ILE A 180 11.10 -20.21 -19.01
CA ILE A 180 10.31 -21.05 -19.90
C ILE A 180 10.85 -20.91 -21.31
N ALA A 181 11.16 -22.04 -21.95
CA ALA A 181 11.49 -22.10 -23.38
C ALA A 181 10.27 -22.67 -24.13
N VAL A 182 9.86 -22.00 -25.18
CA VAL A 182 8.79 -22.45 -26.08
C VAL A 182 9.42 -22.95 -27.37
N LEU A 183 9.19 -24.22 -27.68
CA LEU A 183 9.67 -24.88 -28.91
C LEU A 183 8.45 -25.20 -29.76
N ILE A 184 8.39 -24.63 -30.95
CA ILE A 184 7.39 -24.96 -31.94
C ILE A 184 8.04 -25.91 -32.95
N THR A 185 7.35 -27.00 -33.22
CA THR A 185 7.79 -28.05 -34.17
C THR A 185 6.80 -28.20 -35.30
N GLY A 186 7.30 -28.47 -36.47
CA GLY A 186 6.53 -28.67 -37.72
C GLY A 186 7.28 -28.01 -38.86
N ASP A 187 7.62 -28.79 -39.90
CA ASP A 187 8.35 -28.30 -41.07
C ASP A 187 7.52 -27.30 -41.88
N GLU A 188 6.22 -27.33 -41.71
CA GLU A 188 5.25 -26.40 -42.32
C GLU A 188 5.18 -25.05 -41.61
N VAL A 189 5.59 -24.97 -40.35
CA VAL A 189 5.43 -23.73 -39.53
C VAL A 189 6.63 -22.82 -39.69
N ASN A 190 6.38 -21.58 -40.12
CA ASN A 190 7.47 -20.60 -40.30
C ASN A 190 6.98 -19.18 -39.95
N THR A 191 7.91 -18.30 -39.61
CA THR A 191 7.67 -16.85 -39.43
C THR A 191 7.66 -16.09 -40.76
N GLN A 192 8.31 -16.65 -41.80
CA GLN A 192 8.29 -16.16 -43.17
C GLN A 192 8.01 -17.35 -44.08
N LEU A 193 7.09 -17.19 -45.02
CA LEU A 193 6.73 -18.28 -45.94
C LEU A 193 7.70 -18.31 -47.10
N ASP A 194 8.39 -19.44 -47.26
CA ASP A 194 9.32 -19.69 -48.37
C ASP A 194 8.64 -20.37 -49.56
N ASN A 195 7.47 -21.00 -49.34
CA ASN A 195 6.68 -21.67 -50.34
C ASN A 195 5.20 -21.84 -49.91
N ASP A 196 4.36 -22.28 -50.84
CA ASP A 196 2.90 -22.39 -50.66
C ASP A 196 2.45 -23.54 -49.75
N SER A 197 3.35 -24.40 -49.28
CA SER A 197 3.06 -25.50 -48.35
C SER A 197 3.36 -25.14 -46.87
N GLN A 198 3.80 -23.93 -46.61
CA GLN A 198 4.06 -23.43 -45.25
C GLN A 198 2.90 -22.59 -44.69
N VAL A 199 2.84 -22.52 -43.37
CA VAL A 199 1.86 -21.73 -42.62
C VAL A 199 2.54 -20.84 -41.58
N PHE A 200 1.94 -19.71 -41.27
CA PHE A 200 2.45 -18.83 -40.21
C PHE A 200 2.29 -19.45 -38.83
N ASP A 201 3.32 -19.26 -38.01
CA ASP A 201 3.28 -19.67 -36.59
C ASP A 201 2.29 -18.79 -35.80
N ALA A 202 1.21 -19.39 -35.31
CA ALA A 202 0.24 -18.78 -34.41
C ALA A 202 0.47 -19.17 -32.95
N ASN A 203 1.14 -20.30 -32.68
CA ASN A 203 1.26 -20.89 -31.35
C ASN A 203 2.31 -20.18 -30.50
N ALA A 204 3.48 -19.89 -31.05
CA ALA A 204 4.53 -19.20 -30.29
C ALA A 204 4.08 -17.81 -29.79
N PRO A 205 3.53 -16.91 -30.63
CA PRO A 205 3.07 -15.61 -30.17
C PRO A 205 1.94 -15.71 -29.14
N MET A 206 1.02 -16.68 -29.29
CA MET A 206 -0.05 -16.93 -28.33
C MET A 206 0.52 -17.34 -26.95
N ILE A 207 1.38 -18.36 -26.92
CA ILE A 207 1.96 -18.88 -25.68
C ILE A 207 2.86 -17.83 -25.01
N LEU A 208 3.74 -17.17 -25.78
CA LEU A 208 4.64 -16.13 -25.26
C LEU A 208 3.89 -14.93 -24.71
N THR A 209 2.73 -14.60 -25.28
CA THR A 209 1.87 -13.51 -24.75
C THR A 209 1.17 -13.93 -23.47
N TRP A 210 0.74 -15.19 -23.37
CA TRP A 210 0.09 -15.73 -22.19
C TRP A 210 1.07 -15.87 -21.00
N LEU A 211 2.35 -16.10 -21.26
CA LEU A 211 3.41 -16.25 -20.24
C LEU A 211 3.92 -14.92 -19.66
N LYS A 212 3.50 -13.78 -20.19
CA LYS A 212 3.83 -12.44 -19.66
C LYS A 212 2.88 -12.04 -18.52
#